data_78b5b5779fcbd549d12f72deb734161f
#
_entry.id   78b5b5779fcbd549d12f72deb734161f
#
_cell.length_a   1.000
_cell.length_b   1.000
_cell.length_c   1.000
_cell.angle_alpha   90.00
_cell.angle_beta   90.00
_cell.angle_gamma   90.00
#
_symmetry.space_group_name_H-M   'P 1'
#
loop_
_entity.id
_entity.type
_entity.pdbx_description
1 polymer ?
#
loop_
_entity_poly.entity_id
_entity_poly.type
_entity_poly.pdbx_seq_one_letter_code
_entity_poly.pdbx_strand_id
1 'polypeptide(L)'
;VQGGKYFSCSAEFNQYTEDRVKELIPLAPLHNGAHLVAFHAFKNALPNVGNVAVFDTAFHQTMEPEDYLYPIPYEYYEKYAVRRYGAHGTSHKYLSVTAKEKYLKDKEHYNIITLHLGSGASLAAIKDGKCIATTMGLTPLGGVMMGTRTGDMDPSVMEFLCTQTGKSVQEIYNEFNFKSGLLGISGISNDTRDIEEGYYKGEER
;
A
#
# COMPACT_ATOMS: atom_id res chain seq x y z
N VAL A 1 1.21 -5.12 8.52
CA VAL A 1 1.22 -3.93 9.38
C VAL A 1 1.93 -2.80 8.64
N GLN A 2 1.42 -1.55 8.72
CA GLN A 2 2.15 -0.36 8.26
C GLN A 2 3.23 -0.02 9.30
N GLY A 3 4.49 0.01 8.88
CA GLY A 3 5.66 0.23 9.74
C GLY A 3 6.12 1.69 9.81
N GLY A 4 5.61 2.56 8.94
CA GLY A 4 5.97 3.97 8.88
C GLY A 4 7.47 4.18 8.80
N LYS A 5 7.95 5.21 9.47
CA LYS A 5 9.37 5.54 9.59
C LYS A 5 10.13 4.68 10.63
N TYR A 6 9.42 3.85 11.40
CA TYR A 6 10.00 3.16 12.55
C TYR A 6 10.57 1.78 12.22
N PHE A 7 10.01 1.09 11.21
CA PHE A 7 10.34 -0.31 10.97
C PHE A 7 10.77 -0.58 9.53
N SER A 8 12.03 -0.95 9.38
CA SER A 8 12.64 -1.40 8.12
C SER A 8 12.80 -2.93 8.02
N CYS A 9 12.40 -3.66 9.07
CA CYS A 9 12.41 -5.12 9.13
C CYS A 9 11.33 -5.60 10.11
N SER A 10 11.13 -6.92 10.19
CA SER A 10 10.26 -7.52 11.19
C SER A 10 10.80 -7.26 12.61
N ALA A 11 9.89 -7.11 13.57
CA ALA A 11 10.24 -6.85 14.97
C ALA A 11 9.42 -7.73 15.91
N GLU A 12 9.97 -8.00 17.10
CA GLU A 12 9.18 -8.59 18.18
C GLU A 12 8.01 -7.66 18.54
N PHE A 13 6.83 -8.22 18.75
CA PHE A 13 5.65 -7.45 19.11
C PHE A 13 5.63 -7.24 20.62
N ASN A 14 6.39 -6.27 21.10
CA ASN A 14 6.46 -5.81 22.47
C ASN A 14 5.75 -4.46 22.65
N GLN A 15 5.82 -3.87 23.86
CA GLN A 15 5.17 -2.59 24.15
C GLN A 15 5.61 -1.45 23.21
N TYR A 16 6.91 -1.36 22.90
CA TYR A 16 7.42 -0.36 21.95
C TYR A 16 6.79 -0.52 20.57
N THR A 17 6.79 -1.74 20.04
CA THR A 17 6.21 -2.04 18.73
C THR A 17 4.71 -1.73 18.72
N GLU A 18 3.99 -2.09 19.77
CA GLU A 18 2.57 -1.80 19.93
C GLU A 18 2.30 -0.28 19.89
N ASP A 19 3.05 0.50 20.65
CA ASP A 19 2.88 1.96 20.73
C ASP A 19 3.14 2.62 19.35
N ARG A 20 4.19 2.18 18.64
CA ARG A 20 4.48 2.68 17.29
C ARG A 20 3.40 2.27 16.28
N VAL A 21 2.88 1.05 16.36
CA VAL A 21 1.76 0.61 15.49
C VAL A 21 0.49 1.42 15.76
N LYS A 22 0.20 1.76 17.03
CA LYS A 22 -0.91 2.67 17.40
C LYS A 22 -0.73 4.06 16.79
N GLU A 23 0.47 4.65 16.92
CA GLU A 23 0.80 5.96 16.33
C GLU A 23 0.59 5.98 14.81
N LEU A 24 0.83 4.85 14.15
CA LEU A 24 0.72 4.72 12.69
C LEU A 24 -0.71 4.41 12.19
N ILE A 25 -1.71 4.30 13.07
CA ILE A 25 -3.11 4.07 12.65
C ILE A 25 -3.58 5.10 11.60
N PRO A 26 -3.28 6.41 11.70
CA PRO A 26 -3.71 7.37 10.68
C PRO A 26 -3.19 7.08 9.26
N LEU A 27 -2.04 6.41 9.12
CA LEU A 27 -1.49 6.01 7.81
C LEU A 27 -2.13 4.74 7.24
N ALA A 28 -2.72 3.89 8.09
CA ALA A 28 -3.39 2.65 7.69
C ALA A 28 -4.56 2.33 8.63
N PRO A 29 -5.62 3.15 8.64
CA PRO A 29 -6.71 3.06 9.61
C PRO A 29 -7.45 1.72 9.53
N LEU A 30 -7.59 1.16 8.33
CA LEU A 30 -8.26 -0.13 8.11
C LEU A 30 -7.40 -1.35 8.50
N HIS A 31 -6.09 -1.17 8.64
CA HIS A 31 -5.15 -2.27 8.85
C HIS A 31 -4.57 -2.27 10.26
N ASN A 32 -3.89 -1.20 10.68
CA ASN A 32 -3.16 -1.20 11.95
C ASN A 32 -4.07 -1.37 13.17
N GLY A 33 -5.26 -0.75 13.17
CA GLY A 33 -6.25 -0.95 14.23
C GLY A 33 -6.69 -2.41 14.35
N ALA A 34 -7.04 -3.04 13.23
CA ALA A 34 -7.45 -4.45 13.19
C ALA A 34 -6.32 -5.40 13.62
N HIS A 35 -5.07 -5.11 13.21
CA HIS A 35 -3.90 -5.89 13.63
C HIS A 35 -3.66 -5.84 15.14
N LEU A 36 -3.87 -4.69 15.78
CA LEU A 36 -3.78 -4.57 17.25
C LEU A 36 -4.84 -5.40 17.95
N VAL A 37 -6.08 -5.37 17.47
CA VAL A 37 -7.17 -6.23 18.00
C VAL A 37 -6.80 -7.70 17.90
N ALA A 38 -6.33 -8.14 16.73
CA ALA A 38 -5.89 -9.53 16.53
C ALA A 38 -4.71 -9.89 17.44
N PHE A 39 -3.70 -9.02 17.54
CA PHE A 39 -2.56 -9.23 18.44
C PHE A 39 -3.01 -9.45 19.90
N HIS A 40 -3.88 -8.59 20.41
CA HIS A 40 -4.38 -8.73 21.80
C HIS A 40 -5.17 -10.03 22.00
N ALA A 41 -5.99 -10.41 21.03
CA ALA A 41 -6.71 -11.68 21.08
C ALA A 41 -5.75 -12.88 21.14
N PHE A 42 -4.71 -12.92 20.31
CA PHE A 42 -3.70 -13.98 20.33
C PHE A 42 -2.86 -13.94 21.62
N LYS A 43 -2.46 -12.76 22.08
CA LYS A 43 -1.71 -12.61 23.33
C LYS A 43 -2.48 -13.14 24.55
N ASN A 44 -3.79 -12.87 24.58
CA ASN A 44 -4.66 -13.37 25.67
C ASN A 44 -4.86 -14.89 25.60
N ALA A 45 -5.05 -15.42 24.39
CA ALA A 45 -5.25 -16.87 24.19
C ALA A 45 -3.97 -17.69 24.38
N LEU A 46 -2.80 -17.13 24.05
CA LEU A 46 -1.51 -17.79 24.02
C LEU A 46 -0.42 -16.91 24.68
N PRO A 47 -0.50 -16.65 26.01
CA PRO A 47 0.32 -15.65 26.68
C PRO A 47 1.83 -15.95 26.67
N ASN A 48 2.21 -17.22 26.52
CA ASN A 48 3.60 -17.68 26.53
C ASN A 48 4.22 -17.83 25.12
N VAL A 49 3.47 -17.48 24.06
CA VAL A 49 3.96 -17.56 22.67
C VAL A 49 4.51 -16.21 22.25
N GLY A 50 5.72 -16.21 21.67
CA GLY A 50 6.31 -15.00 21.08
C GLY A 50 5.53 -14.54 19.87
N ASN A 51 5.40 -13.23 19.74
CA ASN A 51 4.70 -12.61 18.61
C ASN A 51 5.69 -11.74 17.81
N VAL A 52 5.61 -11.83 16.48
CA VAL A 52 6.45 -11.04 15.56
C VAL A 52 5.56 -10.22 14.64
N ALA A 53 5.82 -8.91 14.58
CA ALA A 53 5.21 -8.03 13.61
C ALA A 53 5.99 -8.08 12.29
N VAL A 54 5.31 -8.35 11.20
CA VAL A 54 5.84 -8.24 9.84
C VAL A 54 5.27 -6.98 9.20
N PHE A 55 6.14 -6.09 8.75
CA PHE A 55 5.73 -4.80 8.21
C PHE A 55 5.71 -4.83 6.68
N ASP A 56 4.55 -4.59 6.13
CA ASP A 56 4.29 -4.64 4.68
C ASP A 56 4.99 -3.51 3.91
N THR A 57 5.42 -2.48 4.63
CA THR A 57 6.17 -1.34 4.09
C THR A 57 7.70 -1.50 4.24
N ALA A 58 8.17 -2.49 5.00
CA ALA A 58 9.59 -2.61 5.34
C ALA A 58 10.49 -2.82 4.11
N PHE A 59 10.04 -3.60 3.12
CA PHE A 59 10.79 -3.85 1.90
C PHE A 59 11.08 -2.57 1.09
N HIS A 60 10.20 -1.58 1.19
CA HIS A 60 10.30 -0.31 0.47
C HIS A 60 11.17 0.74 1.20
N GLN A 61 11.68 0.43 2.40
CA GLN A 61 12.52 1.35 3.16
C GLN A 61 13.94 1.52 2.58
N THR A 62 14.26 0.79 1.50
CA THR A 62 15.52 0.94 0.75
C THR A 62 15.44 2.00 -0.36
N MET A 63 14.27 2.63 -0.57
CA MET A 63 14.14 3.77 -1.49
C MET A 63 14.96 4.97 -1.02
N GLU A 64 15.57 5.68 -1.95
CA GLU A 64 16.33 6.90 -1.68
C GLU A 64 15.39 8.13 -1.59
N PRO A 65 15.84 9.28 -1.04
CA PRO A 65 15.01 10.46 -0.88
C PRO A 65 14.31 10.94 -2.16
N GLU A 66 14.97 10.89 -3.30
CA GLU A 66 14.42 11.27 -4.60
C GLU A 66 13.24 10.39 -5.03
N ASP A 67 13.14 9.16 -4.52
CA ASP A 67 12.07 8.23 -4.86
C ASP A 67 10.90 8.28 -3.85
N TYR A 68 11.18 8.60 -2.58
CA TYR A 68 10.14 8.58 -1.56
C TYR A 68 9.58 9.94 -1.18
N LEU A 69 10.28 11.06 -1.44
CA LEU A 69 9.76 12.40 -1.13
C LEU A 69 8.69 12.83 -2.12
N TYR A 70 7.65 13.48 -1.61
CA TYR A 70 6.70 14.19 -2.45
C TYR A 70 7.20 15.62 -2.72
N PRO A 71 6.94 16.19 -3.91
CA PRO A 71 7.33 17.56 -4.25
C PRO A 71 6.37 18.60 -3.62
N ILE A 72 6.31 18.58 -2.29
CA ILE A 72 5.51 19.49 -1.44
C ILE A 72 6.44 20.12 -0.39
N PRO A 73 6.01 21.14 0.39
CA PRO A 73 6.87 21.76 1.40
C PRO A 73 7.54 20.71 2.30
N TYR A 74 8.87 20.75 2.35
CA TYR A 74 9.70 19.75 3.03
C TYR A 74 9.37 19.58 4.51
N GLU A 75 8.85 20.63 5.15
CA GLU A 75 8.40 20.60 6.55
C GLU A 75 7.33 19.54 6.83
N TYR A 76 6.53 19.13 5.84
CA TYR A 76 5.54 18.05 6.01
C TYR A 76 6.22 16.69 6.15
N TYR A 77 7.33 16.47 5.47
CA TYR A 77 8.14 15.30 5.72
C TYR A 77 8.77 15.33 7.11
N GLU A 78 9.36 16.45 7.52
CA GLU A 78 10.04 16.56 8.82
C GLU A 78 9.07 16.41 9.99
N LYS A 79 7.93 17.10 9.96
CA LYS A 79 6.98 17.15 11.08
C LYS A 79 6.06 15.93 11.13
N TYR A 80 5.58 15.46 9.97
CA TYR A 80 4.52 14.47 9.89
C TYR A 80 4.95 13.18 9.18
N ALA A 81 6.20 13.08 8.78
CA ALA A 81 6.74 11.96 8.02
C ALA A 81 5.94 11.66 6.74
N VAL A 82 5.47 12.70 6.05
CA VAL A 82 4.75 12.58 4.78
C VAL A 82 5.74 12.19 3.69
N ARG A 83 5.68 10.92 3.28
CA ARG A 83 6.50 10.33 2.23
C ARG A 83 5.81 9.13 1.62
N ARG A 84 6.33 8.63 0.50
CA ARG A 84 5.96 7.33 -0.04
C ARG A 84 6.47 6.20 0.86
N TYR A 85 5.57 5.32 1.30
CA TYR A 85 5.90 4.10 2.05
C TYR A 85 5.71 2.85 1.21
N GLY A 86 4.74 2.86 0.30
CA GLY A 86 4.33 1.67 -0.43
C GLY A 86 3.55 0.67 0.42
N ALA A 87 3.20 -0.44 -0.19
CA ALA A 87 2.60 -1.60 0.47
C ALA A 87 2.88 -2.87 -0.33
N HIS A 88 2.35 -4.03 0.09
CA HIS A 88 2.62 -5.35 -0.50
C HIS A 88 4.10 -5.75 -0.47
N GLY A 89 4.89 -5.14 0.42
CA GLY A 89 6.34 -5.34 0.49
C GLY A 89 6.75 -6.78 0.74
N THR A 90 5.97 -7.53 1.53
CA THR A 90 6.20 -8.96 1.76
C THR A 90 6.08 -9.76 0.45
N SER A 91 5.07 -9.46 -0.37
CA SER A 91 4.88 -10.07 -1.68
C SER A 91 6.00 -9.70 -2.65
N HIS A 92 6.33 -8.42 -2.77
CA HIS A 92 7.38 -7.93 -3.67
C HIS A 92 8.76 -8.52 -3.30
N LYS A 93 9.06 -8.61 -2.01
CA LYS A 93 10.29 -9.25 -1.52
C LYS A 93 10.33 -10.73 -1.90
N TYR A 94 9.25 -11.47 -1.66
CA TYR A 94 9.17 -12.89 -2.00
C TYR A 94 9.35 -13.13 -3.51
N LEU A 95 8.66 -12.35 -4.33
CA LEU A 95 8.79 -12.43 -5.79
C LEU A 95 10.22 -12.13 -6.27
N SER A 96 10.85 -11.11 -5.70
CA SER A 96 12.22 -10.72 -6.02
C SER A 96 13.22 -11.83 -5.69
N VAL A 97 13.15 -12.39 -4.47
CA VAL A 97 14.01 -13.49 -4.04
C VAL A 97 13.80 -14.72 -4.93
N THR A 98 12.54 -15.10 -5.15
CA THR A 98 12.21 -16.26 -5.98
C THR A 98 12.67 -16.10 -7.43
N ALA A 99 12.49 -14.90 -8.02
CA ALA A 99 12.95 -14.62 -9.38
C ALA A 99 14.49 -14.67 -9.47
N LYS A 100 15.18 -14.11 -8.49
CA LYS A 100 16.66 -14.21 -8.41
C LYS A 100 17.12 -15.65 -8.35
N GLU A 101 16.53 -16.46 -7.47
CA GLU A 101 16.90 -17.86 -7.28
C GLU A 101 16.60 -18.74 -8.50
N LYS A 102 15.50 -18.50 -9.20
CA LYS A 102 15.07 -19.34 -10.32
C LYS A 102 15.65 -18.94 -11.67
N TYR A 103 15.74 -17.65 -11.93
CA TYR A 103 15.98 -17.13 -13.28
C TYR A 103 17.26 -16.30 -13.44
N LEU A 104 17.81 -15.80 -12.32
CA LEU A 104 18.91 -14.84 -12.35
C LEU A 104 20.10 -15.29 -11.49
N LYS A 105 20.25 -16.60 -11.24
CA LYS A 105 21.26 -17.17 -10.33
C LYS A 105 22.66 -16.63 -10.61
N ASP A 106 23.06 -16.60 -11.87
CA ASP A 106 24.40 -16.25 -12.33
C ASP A 106 24.58 -14.76 -12.59
N LYS A 107 23.57 -13.93 -12.28
CA LYS A 107 23.64 -12.49 -12.45
C LYS A 107 24.08 -11.84 -11.14
N GLU A 108 25.23 -11.20 -11.12
CA GLU A 108 25.70 -10.41 -9.98
C GLU A 108 24.81 -9.16 -9.83
N HIS A 109 24.53 -8.47 -10.95
CA HIS A 109 23.64 -7.31 -10.99
C HIS A 109 22.39 -7.63 -11.79
N TYR A 110 21.24 -7.21 -11.25
CA TYR A 110 19.94 -7.47 -11.88
C TYR A 110 18.88 -6.43 -11.51
N ASN A 111 17.97 -6.22 -12.44
CA ASN A 111 16.78 -5.40 -12.24
C ASN A 111 15.53 -6.27 -12.41
N ILE A 112 14.55 -6.09 -11.54
CA ILE A 112 13.27 -6.80 -11.58
C ILE A 112 12.15 -5.77 -11.39
N ILE A 113 11.07 -5.92 -12.15
CA ILE A 113 9.79 -5.28 -11.85
C ILE A 113 8.84 -6.38 -11.38
N THR A 114 8.29 -6.22 -10.20
CA THR A 114 7.30 -7.13 -9.63
C THR A 114 5.94 -6.47 -9.63
N LEU A 115 4.91 -7.26 -9.92
CA LEU A 115 3.52 -6.83 -9.93
C LEU A 115 2.73 -7.68 -8.92
N HIS A 116 2.08 -7.01 -7.98
CA HIS A 116 1.09 -7.61 -7.09
C HIS A 116 -0.28 -7.16 -7.59
N LEU A 117 -1.02 -8.05 -8.24
CA LEU A 117 -2.29 -7.75 -8.90
C LEU A 117 -3.42 -8.50 -8.19
N GLY A 118 -3.91 -7.91 -7.10
CA GLY A 118 -5.08 -8.35 -6.36
C GLY A 118 -6.20 -7.31 -6.42
N SER A 119 -7.14 -7.34 -5.48
CA SER A 119 -8.12 -6.26 -5.30
C SER A 119 -7.43 -4.92 -4.99
N GLY A 120 -6.33 -4.94 -4.20
CA GLY A 120 -5.30 -3.92 -4.19
C GLY A 120 -4.19 -4.31 -5.17
N ALA A 121 -3.63 -3.34 -5.91
CA ALA A 121 -2.58 -3.59 -6.87
C ALA A 121 -1.41 -2.61 -6.68
N SER A 122 -0.19 -3.11 -6.87
CA SER A 122 1.02 -2.30 -6.86
C SER A 122 2.12 -2.91 -7.70
N LEU A 123 3.04 -2.06 -8.14
CA LEU A 123 4.27 -2.43 -8.82
C LEU A 123 5.45 -1.97 -7.96
N ALA A 124 6.54 -2.72 -8.04
CA ALA A 124 7.81 -2.31 -7.44
C ALA A 124 8.97 -2.55 -8.40
N ALA A 125 9.84 -1.56 -8.52
CA ALA A 125 11.12 -1.66 -9.20
C ALA A 125 12.19 -2.06 -8.19
N ILE A 126 12.95 -3.08 -8.52
CA ILE A 126 13.93 -3.71 -7.63
C ILE A 126 15.27 -3.80 -8.35
N LYS A 127 16.31 -3.29 -7.73
CA LYS A 127 17.68 -3.36 -8.19
C LYS A 127 18.52 -4.09 -7.16
N ASP A 128 19.17 -5.17 -7.57
CA ASP A 128 20.07 -5.98 -6.72
C ASP A 128 19.44 -6.36 -5.37
N GLY A 129 18.14 -6.74 -5.39
CA GLY A 129 17.37 -7.15 -4.21
C GLY A 129 16.82 -6.01 -3.35
N LYS A 130 17.07 -4.74 -3.69
CA LYS A 130 16.56 -3.56 -3.00
C LYS A 130 15.42 -2.91 -3.80
N CYS A 131 14.35 -2.56 -3.14
CA CYS A 131 13.30 -1.74 -3.75
C CYS A 131 13.84 -0.33 -3.98
N ILE A 132 13.76 0.15 -5.22
CA ILE A 132 14.17 1.50 -5.60
C ILE A 132 12.97 2.40 -5.92
N ALA A 133 11.82 1.83 -6.28
CA ALA A 133 10.59 2.57 -6.47
C ALA A 133 9.37 1.65 -6.30
N THR A 134 8.23 2.22 -5.90
CA THR A 134 6.96 1.51 -5.84
C THR A 134 5.80 2.45 -6.15
N THR A 135 4.67 1.90 -6.59
CA THR A 135 3.55 2.73 -7.06
C THR A 135 2.67 3.24 -5.93
N MET A 136 2.40 2.45 -4.88
CA MET A 136 1.61 2.94 -3.74
C MET A 136 2.36 4.05 -2.99
N GLY A 137 1.61 5.00 -2.43
CA GLY A 137 2.14 6.24 -1.88
C GLY A 137 2.25 6.26 -0.35
N LEU A 138 1.81 7.37 0.24
CA LEU A 138 1.68 7.56 1.69
C LEU A 138 0.72 6.51 2.28
N THR A 139 -0.35 6.23 1.55
CA THR A 139 -1.35 5.20 1.85
C THR A 139 -1.47 4.23 0.67
N PRO A 140 -2.18 3.09 0.83
CA PRO A 140 -2.45 2.17 -0.28
C PRO A 140 -3.46 2.68 -1.32
N LEU A 141 -3.81 3.98 -1.33
CA LEU A 141 -4.71 4.59 -2.32
C LEU A 141 -4.01 4.93 -3.63
N GLY A 142 -2.78 5.49 -3.55
CA GLY A 142 -2.02 5.93 -4.72
C GLY A 142 -1.48 4.80 -5.58
N GLY A 143 -0.99 5.15 -6.75
CA GLY A 143 -0.38 4.23 -7.72
C GLY A 143 -1.31 3.88 -8.87
N VAL A 144 -1.32 2.60 -9.25
CA VAL A 144 -2.19 2.12 -10.34
C VAL A 144 -3.65 2.05 -9.91
N MET A 145 -4.57 2.16 -10.86
CA MET A 145 -5.99 1.91 -10.64
C MET A 145 -6.20 0.49 -10.08
N MET A 146 -7.09 0.36 -9.11
CA MET A 146 -7.36 -0.90 -8.40
C MET A 146 -8.84 -1.28 -8.51
N GLY A 147 -9.27 -2.34 -7.85
CA GLY A 147 -10.65 -2.80 -7.90
C GLY A 147 -11.68 -1.72 -7.50
N THR A 148 -11.42 -1.01 -6.39
CA THR A 148 -12.28 0.06 -5.86
C THR A 148 -11.57 1.38 -5.60
N ARG A 149 -10.23 1.44 -5.75
CA ARG A 149 -9.41 2.62 -5.48
C ARG A 149 -9.00 3.30 -6.76
N THR A 150 -8.93 4.62 -6.73
CA THR A 150 -8.58 5.44 -7.89
C THR A 150 -7.16 5.15 -8.42
N GLY A 151 -6.18 4.90 -7.56
CA GLY A 151 -4.79 5.11 -7.92
C GLY A 151 -4.42 6.59 -7.95
N ASP A 152 -3.35 6.92 -8.67
CA ASP A 152 -2.88 8.30 -8.82
C ASP A 152 -3.86 9.14 -9.64
N MET A 153 -4.07 10.36 -9.20
CA MET A 153 -4.94 11.34 -9.85
C MET A 153 -4.49 12.75 -9.49
N ASP A 154 -4.97 13.75 -10.23
CA ASP A 154 -4.75 15.15 -9.90
C ASP A 154 -5.39 15.48 -8.54
N PRO A 155 -4.63 15.98 -7.56
CA PRO A 155 -5.15 16.37 -6.24
C PRO A 155 -6.29 17.38 -6.30
N SER A 156 -6.34 18.25 -7.31
CA SER A 156 -7.39 19.25 -7.50
C SER A 156 -8.78 18.65 -7.71
N VAL A 157 -8.86 17.39 -8.14
CA VAL A 157 -10.14 16.68 -8.30
C VAL A 157 -10.88 16.57 -6.97
N MET A 158 -10.16 16.42 -5.85
CA MET A 158 -10.80 16.36 -4.54
C MET A 158 -11.52 17.67 -4.20
N GLU A 159 -10.81 18.81 -4.32
CA GLU A 159 -11.40 20.14 -4.07
C GLU A 159 -12.56 20.43 -5.00
N PHE A 160 -12.39 20.15 -6.29
CA PHE A 160 -13.43 20.35 -7.30
C PHE A 160 -14.70 19.57 -6.94
N LEU A 161 -14.61 18.29 -6.61
CA LEU A 161 -15.75 17.47 -6.25
C LEU A 161 -16.40 17.91 -4.94
N CYS A 162 -15.65 18.30 -3.92
CA CYS A 162 -16.20 18.88 -2.69
C CYS A 162 -17.05 20.11 -3.01
N THR A 163 -16.56 21.01 -3.86
CA THR A 163 -17.25 22.22 -4.27
C THR A 163 -18.51 21.92 -5.09
N GLN A 164 -18.44 21.04 -6.08
CA GLN A 164 -19.55 20.72 -6.96
C GLN A 164 -20.67 19.93 -6.29
N THR A 165 -20.32 19.04 -5.36
CA THR A 165 -21.28 18.10 -4.75
C THR A 165 -21.72 18.50 -3.36
N GLY A 166 -21.03 19.43 -2.70
CA GLY A 166 -21.25 19.78 -1.29
C GLY A 166 -20.78 18.71 -0.30
N LYS A 167 -20.13 17.64 -0.76
CA LYS A 167 -19.57 16.57 0.09
C LYS A 167 -18.33 17.05 0.82
N SER A 168 -18.11 16.52 2.01
CA SER A 168 -16.89 16.73 2.76
C SER A 168 -15.67 16.01 2.11
N VAL A 169 -14.48 16.45 2.45
CA VAL A 169 -13.21 15.79 2.05
C VAL A 169 -13.24 14.30 2.44
N GLN A 170 -13.77 13.96 3.62
CA GLN A 170 -13.84 12.58 4.08
C GLN A 170 -14.78 11.71 3.24
N GLU A 171 -15.92 12.26 2.80
CA GLU A 171 -16.86 11.54 1.94
C GLU A 171 -16.23 11.28 0.56
N ILE A 172 -15.60 12.29 -0.05
CA ILE A 172 -14.89 12.12 -1.32
C ILE A 172 -13.72 11.14 -1.18
N TYR A 173 -12.95 11.24 -0.10
CA TYR A 173 -11.85 10.30 0.17
C TYR A 173 -12.36 8.84 0.29
N ASN A 174 -13.52 8.65 0.93
CA ASN A 174 -14.14 7.32 1.00
C ASN A 174 -14.60 6.81 -0.38
N GLU A 175 -15.12 7.70 -1.24
CA GLU A 175 -15.47 7.33 -2.62
C GLU A 175 -14.25 6.91 -3.42
N PHE A 176 -13.11 7.61 -3.27
CA PHE A 176 -11.85 7.24 -3.92
C PHE A 176 -11.31 5.87 -3.46
N ASN A 177 -11.59 5.46 -2.23
CA ASN A 177 -11.17 4.16 -1.71
C ASN A 177 -12.12 3.01 -2.03
N PHE A 178 -13.44 3.26 -2.05
CA PHE A 178 -14.44 2.18 -2.00
C PHE A 178 -15.40 2.13 -3.16
N LYS A 179 -15.49 3.20 -3.99
CA LYS A 179 -16.46 3.32 -5.08
C LYS A 179 -15.83 3.70 -6.42
N SER A 180 -14.52 3.69 -6.50
CA SER A 180 -13.72 4.11 -7.67
C SER A 180 -13.04 2.92 -8.34
N GLY A 181 -11.97 3.16 -9.04
CA GLY A 181 -11.20 2.12 -9.72
C GLY A 181 -12.02 1.39 -10.78
N LEU A 182 -11.79 0.10 -10.91
CA LEU A 182 -12.50 -0.75 -11.88
C LEU A 182 -14.02 -0.69 -11.67
N LEU A 183 -14.47 -0.76 -10.41
CA LEU A 183 -15.90 -0.63 -10.07
C LEU A 183 -16.47 0.73 -10.52
N GLY A 184 -15.76 1.82 -10.22
CA GLY A 184 -16.23 3.18 -10.53
C GLY A 184 -16.30 3.46 -12.03
N ILE A 185 -15.35 2.96 -12.80
CA ILE A 185 -15.29 3.16 -14.27
C ILE A 185 -16.28 2.24 -14.96
N SER A 186 -16.29 0.93 -14.63
CA SER A 186 -17.16 -0.04 -15.31
C SER A 186 -18.63 0.10 -14.90
N GLY A 187 -18.88 0.49 -13.65
CA GLY A 187 -20.22 0.43 -13.08
C GLY A 187 -20.76 -1.00 -12.88
N ILE A 188 -19.93 -2.02 -13.16
CA ILE A 188 -20.31 -3.44 -13.10
C ILE A 188 -19.77 -4.09 -11.84
N SER A 189 -18.45 -4.16 -11.69
CA SER A 189 -17.78 -4.90 -10.62
C SER A 189 -16.37 -4.38 -10.38
N ASN A 190 -15.81 -4.74 -9.23
CA ASN A 190 -14.39 -4.59 -8.94
C ASN A 190 -13.57 -5.84 -9.33
N ASP A 191 -14.20 -6.86 -9.87
CA ASP A 191 -13.57 -8.09 -10.35
C ASP A 191 -13.42 -8.03 -11.87
N THR A 192 -12.19 -8.21 -12.36
CA THR A 192 -11.88 -8.17 -13.80
C THR A 192 -12.61 -9.24 -14.59
N ARG A 193 -12.96 -10.39 -13.99
CA ARG A 193 -13.70 -11.45 -14.65
C ARG A 193 -15.12 -11.03 -15.01
N ASP A 194 -15.79 -10.32 -14.11
CA ASP A 194 -17.14 -9.80 -14.34
C ASP A 194 -17.12 -8.70 -15.42
N ILE A 195 -16.06 -7.87 -15.42
CA ILE A 195 -15.88 -6.80 -16.40
C ILE A 195 -15.60 -7.41 -17.78
N GLU A 196 -14.76 -8.43 -17.86
CA GLU A 196 -14.49 -9.16 -19.12
C GLU A 196 -15.75 -9.81 -19.67
N GLU A 197 -16.58 -10.42 -18.81
CA GLU A 197 -17.87 -10.98 -19.19
C GLU A 197 -18.82 -9.89 -19.72
N GLY A 198 -18.87 -8.72 -19.04
CA GLY A 198 -19.64 -7.55 -19.49
C GLY A 198 -19.20 -7.07 -20.85
N TYR A 199 -17.89 -6.97 -21.09
CA TYR A 199 -17.34 -6.60 -22.40
C TYR A 199 -17.82 -7.53 -23.52
N TYR A 200 -17.77 -8.86 -23.30
CA TYR A 200 -18.26 -9.82 -24.31
C TYR A 200 -19.78 -9.80 -24.50
N LYS A 201 -20.54 -9.30 -23.53
CA LYS A 201 -21.98 -9.07 -23.63
C LYS A 201 -22.36 -7.74 -24.31
N GLY A 202 -21.36 -6.89 -24.61
CA GLY A 202 -21.56 -5.61 -25.26
C GLY A 202 -21.96 -4.48 -24.32
N GLU A 203 -21.58 -4.58 -23.03
CA GLU A 203 -21.71 -3.45 -22.09
C GLU A 203 -20.83 -2.28 -22.54
N GLU A 204 -21.35 -1.06 -22.46
CA GLU A 204 -20.69 0.14 -23.02
C GLU A 204 -19.55 0.69 -22.16
N ARG A 205 -19.41 0.26 -20.90
CA ARG A 205 -18.40 0.75 -19.95
C ARG A 205 -17.50 -0.36 -19.45
#